data_1ed2fda2f204d0112c00e763bee5cde1
#
_entry.id   1ed2fda2f204d0112c00e763bee5cde1
#
_cell.length_a   1.000
_cell.length_b   1.000
_cell.length_c   1.000
_cell.angle_alpha   90.00
_cell.angle_beta   90.00
_cell.angle_gamma   90.00
#
_symmetry.space_group_name_H-M   'P 1'
#
loop_
_entity.id
_entity.type
_entity.pdbx_description
1 polymer ?
#
loop_
_entity_poly.entity_id
_entity_poly.type
_entity_poly.pdbx_seq_one_letter_code
_entity_poly.pdbx_strand_id
1 'polypeptide(L)'
;MMPLDIKQEIEEALFDLLAIRKSLKAISIAELSEHAQVSRRTFYRYYRSKEQVLRVYIDRLMDDYFRQIQTIELASPEDLIRFFIGYWTREAERMKVLQEANLLGLVPNQFYKSLPRFRDIIKTAPWHPAKQDQKQLLYDSRYLVGGLYSILDEWLREDYPEMGVEEITRLALNASKRMR
;
A
#
# COMPACT_ATOMS: atom_id res chain seq x y z
N MET A 1 -10.06 11.57 -28.36
CA MET A 1 -10.07 10.37 -27.53
C MET A 1 -8.62 10.08 -27.17
N MET A 2 -8.20 10.33 -25.91
CA MET A 2 -6.85 9.99 -25.48
C MET A 2 -6.65 8.48 -25.63
N PRO A 3 -5.45 8.01 -26.06
CA PRO A 3 -5.19 6.58 -26.06
C PRO A 3 -5.31 6.09 -24.63
N LEU A 4 -6.27 5.19 -24.40
CA LEU A 4 -6.43 4.48 -23.14
C LEU A 4 -5.10 3.82 -22.81
N ASP A 5 -4.59 4.03 -21.60
CA ASP A 5 -3.35 3.39 -21.18
C ASP A 5 -3.65 1.90 -20.97
N ILE A 6 -3.25 1.07 -21.92
CA ILE A 6 -3.45 -0.39 -21.90
C ILE A 6 -2.99 -1.01 -20.58
N LYS A 7 -1.96 -0.44 -19.94
CA LYS A 7 -1.51 -0.92 -18.63
C LYS A 7 -2.56 -0.64 -17.56
N GLN A 8 -3.18 0.52 -17.61
CA GLN A 8 -4.25 0.89 -16.67
C GLN A 8 -5.47 0.00 -16.88
N GLU A 9 -5.87 -0.26 -18.13
CA GLU A 9 -7.00 -1.16 -18.43
C GLU A 9 -6.78 -2.59 -17.92
N ILE A 10 -5.56 -3.12 -18.10
CA ILE A 10 -5.21 -4.45 -17.57
C ILE A 10 -5.23 -4.46 -16.05
N GLU A 11 -4.79 -3.38 -15.41
CA GLU A 11 -4.78 -3.24 -13.96
C GLU A 11 -6.20 -3.14 -13.39
N GLU A 12 -7.05 -2.26 -13.96
CA GLU A 12 -8.46 -2.15 -13.57
C GLU A 12 -9.18 -3.50 -13.70
N ALA A 13 -9.03 -4.16 -14.85
CA ALA A 13 -9.59 -5.48 -15.11
C ALA A 13 -9.13 -6.53 -14.07
N LEU A 14 -7.88 -6.46 -13.63
CA LEU A 14 -7.38 -7.36 -12.59
C LEU A 14 -8.07 -7.12 -11.26
N PHE A 15 -8.25 -5.85 -10.84
CA PHE A 15 -8.92 -5.51 -9.59
C PHE A 15 -10.42 -5.87 -9.63
N ASP A 16 -11.10 -5.63 -10.74
CA ASP A 16 -12.50 -6.05 -10.93
C ASP A 16 -12.65 -7.56 -10.78
N LEU A 17 -11.78 -8.33 -11.43
CA LEU A 17 -11.81 -9.78 -11.34
C LEU A 17 -11.41 -10.27 -9.94
N LEU A 18 -10.47 -9.63 -9.25
CA LEU A 18 -10.12 -9.95 -7.86
C LEU A 18 -11.31 -9.70 -6.92
N ALA A 19 -12.05 -8.62 -7.10
CA ALA A 19 -13.24 -8.32 -6.31
C ALA A 19 -14.32 -9.42 -6.46
N ILE A 20 -14.43 -10.01 -7.64
CA ILE A 20 -15.41 -11.09 -7.92
C ILE A 20 -14.88 -12.46 -7.48
N ARG A 21 -13.65 -12.80 -7.87
CA ARG A 21 -13.07 -14.15 -7.68
C ARG A 21 -12.44 -14.37 -6.32
N LYS A 22 -12.08 -13.28 -5.62
CA LYS A 22 -11.40 -13.27 -4.30
C LYS A 22 -10.15 -14.17 -4.25
N SER A 23 -9.58 -14.45 -5.41
CA SER A 23 -8.38 -15.29 -5.55
C SER A 23 -7.65 -15.01 -6.85
N LEU A 24 -6.40 -14.58 -6.76
CA LEU A 24 -5.56 -14.38 -7.93
C LEU A 24 -5.36 -15.68 -8.73
N LYS A 25 -5.30 -16.84 -8.05
CA LYS A 25 -5.11 -18.13 -8.70
C LYS A 25 -6.31 -18.51 -9.60
N ALA A 26 -7.51 -18.08 -9.23
CA ALA A 26 -8.74 -18.36 -9.99
C ALA A 26 -8.87 -17.55 -11.28
N ILE A 27 -8.07 -16.49 -11.46
CA ILE A 27 -8.12 -15.63 -12.65
C ILE A 27 -7.15 -16.18 -13.70
N SER A 28 -7.64 -16.46 -14.91
CA SER A 28 -6.79 -16.83 -16.04
C SER A 28 -6.33 -15.61 -16.84
N ILE A 29 -5.21 -15.73 -17.58
CA ILE A 29 -4.77 -14.65 -18.50
C ILE A 29 -5.79 -14.44 -19.63
N ALA A 30 -6.54 -15.49 -20.02
CA ALA A 30 -7.60 -15.38 -21.02
C ALA A 30 -8.71 -14.45 -20.52
N GLU A 31 -9.24 -14.76 -19.34
CA GLU A 31 -10.28 -13.99 -18.67
C GLU A 31 -9.85 -12.54 -18.43
N LEU A 32 -8.62 -12.35 -17.91
CA LEU A 32 -8.07 -11.02 -17.67
C LEU A 32 -7.93 -10.21 -18.97
N SER A 33 -7.46 -10.83 -20.04
CA SER A 33 -7.32 -10.15 -21.34
C SER A 33 -8.66 -9.78 -21.94
N GLU A 34 -9.65 -10.67 -21.83
CA GLU A 34 -11.03 -10.44 -22.29
C GLU A 34 -11.67 -9.28 -21.51
N HIS A 35 -11.56 -9.29 -20.18
CA HIS A 35 -12.11 -8.25 -19.33
C HIS A 35 -11.45 -6.87 -19.59
N ALA A 36 -10.15 -6.85 -19.82
CA ALA A 36 -9.39 -5.65 -20.21
C ALA A 36 -9.58 -5.25 -21.69
N GLN A 37 -10.40 -5.97 -22.46
CA GLN A 37 -10.64 -5.76 -23.90
C GLN A 37 -9.34 -5.72 -24.74
N VAL A 38 -8.34 -6.52 -24.36
CA VAL A 38 -7.08 -6.65 -25.08
C VAL A 38 -6.84 -8.08 -25.55
N SER A 39 -6.02 -8.26 -26.60
CA SER A 39 -5.60 -9.59 -26.98
C SER A 39 -4.58 -10.17 -25.97
N ARG A 40 -4.50 -11.50 -25.82
CA ARG A 40 -3.43 -12.15 -25.04
C ARG A 40 -2.03 -11.73 -25.50
N ARG A 41 -1.84 -11.53 -26.83
CA ARG A 41 -0.58 -11.03 -27.38
C ARG A 41 -0.28 -9.62 -26.86
N THR A 42 -1.30 -8.76 -26.76
CA THR A 42 -1.17 -7.42 -26.19
C THR A 42 -0.84 -7.50 -24.70
N PHE A 43 -1.52 -8.36 -23.94
CA PHE A 43 -1.19 -8.59 -22.53
C PHE A 43 0.29 -8.97 -22.37
N TYR A 44 0.76 -10.00 -23.08
CA TYR A 44 2.15 -10.47 -22.96
C TYR A 44 3.21 -9.49 -23.48
N ARG A 45 2.82 -8.47 -24.22
CA ARG A 45 3.73 -7.35 -24.58
C ARG A 45 4.05 -6.46 -23.39
N TYR A 46 3.14 -6.34 -22.39
CA TYR A 46 3.28 -5.48 -21.22
C TYR A 46 3.62 -6.24 -19.94
N TYR A 47 3.08 -7.44 -19.78
CA TYR A 47 3.21 -8.23 -18.56
C TYR A 47 3.48 -9.70 -18.87
N ARG A 48 4.33 -10.32 -18.06
CA ARG A 48 4.62 -11.76 -18.18
C ARG A 48 3.62 -12.63 -17.44
N SER A 49 2.94 -12.07 -16.44
CA SER A 49 1.94 -12.76 -15.61
C SER A 49 1.03 -11.76 -14.89
N LYS A 50 -0.08 -12.23 -14.36
CA LYS A 50 -0.99 -11.44 -13.53
C LYS A 50 -0.36 -11.01 -12.20
N GLU A 51 0.55 -11.82 -11.64
CA GLU A 51 1.34 -11.46 -10.46
C GLU A 51 2.27 -10.28 -10.76
N GLN A 52 2.76 -10.16 -11.98
CA GLN A 52 3.55 -8.99 -12.38
C GLN A 52 2.68 -7.73 -12.47
N VAL A 53 1.44 -7.82 -12.95
CA VAL A 53 0.50 -6.68 -12.94
C VAL A 53 0.35 -6.14 -11.52
N LEU A 54 0.04 -7.03 -10.57
CA LEU A 54 -0.12 -6.66 -9.16
C LEU A 54 1.17 -6.08 -8.55
N ARG A 55 2.32 -6.65 -8.88
CA ARG A 55 3.61 -6.15 -8.39
C ARG A 55 3.88 -4.72 -8.90
N VAL A 56 3.67 -4.47 -10.18
CA VAL A 56 3.87 -3.14 -10.79
C VAL A 56 2.92 -2.11 -10.16
N TYR A 57 1.67 -2.50 -9.88
CA TYR A 57 0.74 -1.66 -9.13
C TYR A 57 1.28 -1.29 -7.75
N ILE A 58 1.71 -2.28 -6.96
CA ILE A 58 2.23 -2.05 -5.59
C ILE A 58 3.52 -1.21 -5.63
N ASP A 59 4.41 -1.45 -6.59
CA ASP A 59 5.63 -0.66 -6.77
C ASP A 59 5.29 0.81 -7.04
N ARG A 60 4.28 1.08 -7.90
CA ARG A 60 3.80 2.44 -8.17
C ARG A 60 3.20 3.12 -6.93
N LEU A 61 2.42 2.39 -6.12
CA LEU A 61 1.90 2.90 -4.84
C LEU A 61 3.05 3.28 -3.89
N MET A 62 4.08 2.44 -3.79
CA MET A 62 5.24 2.75 -2.96
C MET A 62 5.98 3.99 -3.46
N ASP A 63 6.19 4.12 -4.77
CA ASP A 63 6.83 5.29 -5.35
C ASP A 63 6.04 6.57 -5.11
N ASP A 64 4.72 6.49 -5.21
CA ASP A 64 3.82 7.61 -4.92
C ASP A 64 3.84 7.97 -3.43
N TYR A 65 3.73 6.99 -2.53
CA TYR A 65 3.85 7.18 -1.08
C TYR A 65 5.14 7.92 -0.73
N PHE A 66 6.29 7.44 -1.23
CA PHE A 66 7.58 8.03 -0.94
C PHE A 66 7.79 9.40 -1.58
N ARG A 67 7.15 9.69 -2.69
CA ARG A 67 7.15 11.03 -3.28
C ARG A 67 6.32 12.00 -2.45
N GLN A 68 5.13 11.60 -2.00
CA GLN A 68 4.25 12.47 -1.22
C GLN A 68 4.80 12.76 0.17
N ILE A 69 5.35 11.77 0.89
CA ILE A 69 5.90 12.01 2.23
C ILE A 69 7.08 12.99 2.22
N GLN A 70 7.81 13.10 1.12
CA GLN A 70 8.90 14.08 0.97
C GLN A 70 8.39 15.52 0.83
N THR A 71 7.12 15.72 0.54
CA THR A 71 6.52 17.07 0.35
C THR A 71 5.89 17.63 1.62
N ILE A 72 5.81 16.83 2.70
CA ILE A 72 5.23 17.25 3.96
C ILE A 72 6.29 17.54 5.01
N GLU A 73 5.98 18.45 5.94
CA GLU A 73 6.80 18.71 7.12
C GLU A 73 6.50 17.65 8.18
N LEU A 74 7.52 16.89 8.58
CA LEU A 74 7.45 15.91 9.67
C LEU A 74 7.96 16.54 10.96
N ALA A 75 7.18 17.43 11.56
CA ALA A 75 7.55 18.13 12.81
C ALA A 75 7.51 17.20 14.04
N SER A 76 6.72 16.12 13.97
CA SER A 76 6.55 15.16 15.06
C SER A 76 6.40 13.72 14.54
N PRO A 77 6.62 12.68 15.37
CA PRO A 77 6.30 11.30 15.02
C PRO A 77 4.80 11.09 14.70
N GLU A 78 3.92 11.89 15.30
CA GLU A 78 2.49 11.86 15.05
C GLU A 78 2.15 12.25 13.62
N ASP A 79 2.90 13.16 12.98
CA ASP A 79 2.70 13.56 11.59
C ASP A 79 2.97 12.41 10.63
N LEU A 80 3.96 11.57 10.96
CA LEU A 80 4.25 10.35 10.21
C LEU A 80 3.08 9.36 10.26
N ILE A 81 2.46 9.17 11.43
CA ILE A 81 1.30 8.29 11.60
C ILE A 81 0.09 8.85 10.84
N ARG A 82 -0.18 10.17 10.97
CA ARG A 82 -1.27 10.83 10.23
C ARG A 82 -1.11 10.70 8.73
N PHE A 83 0.10 10.93 8.24
CA PHE A 83 0.38 10.77 6.82
C PHE A 83 0.18 9.31 6.36
N PHE A 84 0.71 8.35 7.12
CA PHE A 84 0.58 6.93 6.80
C PHE A 84 -0.90 6.53 6.70
N ILE A 85 -1.69 6.78 7.74
CA ILE A 85 -3.11 6.45 7.75
C ILE A 85 -3.83 7.18 6.61
N GLY A 86 -3.63 8.50 6.48
CA GLY A 86 -4.29 9.30 5.43
C GLY A 86 -3.93 8.88 4.01
N TYR A 87 -2.72 8.36 3.77
CA TYR A 87 -2.35 7.83 2.46
C TYR A 87 -3.09 6.52 2.16
N TRP A 88 -3.00 5.54 3.06
CA TRP A 88 -3.54 4.20 2.82
C TRP A 88 -5.08 4.16 2.85
N THR A 89 -5.73 5.04 3.59
CA THR A 89 -7.19 5.14 3.58
C THR A 89 -7.75 5.72 2.26
N ARG A 90 -6.97 6.49 1.51
CA ARG A 90 -7.37 6.89 0.15
C ARG A 90 -7.37 5.72 -0.84
N GLU A 91 -6.57 4.70 -0.57
CA GLU A 91 -6.48 3.47 -1.37
C GLU A 91 -7.37 2.34 -0.82
N ALA A 92 -8.27 2.66 0.13
CA ALA A 92 -9.01 1.66 0.89
C ALA A 92 -9.80 0.67 0.04
N GLU A 93 -10.46 1.12 -1.03
CA GLU A 93 -11.24 0.24 -1.91
C GLU A 93 -10.36 -0.87 -2.51
N ARG A 94 -9.21 -0.51 -3.07
CA ARG A 94 -8.27 -1.49 -3.63
C ARG A 94 -7.59 -2.32 -2.56
N MET A 95 -7.28 -1.72 -1.39
CA MET A 95 -6.74 -2.47 -0.25
C MET A 95 -7.74 -3.51 0.26
N LYS A 96 -9.04 -3.20 0.29
CA LYS A 96 -10.10 -4.14 0.64
C LYS A 96 -10.17 -5.32 -0.34
N VAL A 97 -10.08 -5.06 -1.64
CA VAL A 97 -10.02 -6.12 -2.66
C VAL A 97 -8.79 -7.03 -2.45
N LEU A 98 -7.62 -6.45 -2.15
CA LEU A 98 -6.42 -7.23 -1.85
C LEU A 98 -6.58 -8.06 -0.56
N GLN A 99 -7.21 -7.50 0.47
CA GLN A 99 -7.47 -8.20 1.73
C GLN A 99 -8.38 -9.41 1.50
N GLU A 100 -9.50 -9.23 0.82
CA GLU A 100 -10.46 -10.30 0.53
C GLU A 100 -9.85 -11.41 -0.33
N ALA A 101 -8.88 -11.07 -1.18
CA ALA A 101 -8.12 -12.02 -1.99
C ALA A 101 -6.91 -12.64 -1.25
N ASN A 102 -6.68 -12.32 0.03
CA ASN A 102 -5.51 -12.72 0.82
C ASN A 102 -4.17 -12.24 0.23
N LEU A 103 -4.16 -11.06 -0.38
CA LEU A 103 -3.00 -10.47 -1.04
C LEU A 103 -2.49 -9.19 -0.35
N LEU A 104 -3.21 -8.69 0.68
CA LEU A 104 -2.86 -7.44 1.36
C LEU A 104 -1.44 -7.45 1.94
N GLY A 105 -0.94 -8.61 2.39
CA GLY A 105 0.42 -8.78 2.90
C GLY A 105 1.55 -8.45 1.90
N LEU A 106 1.24 -8.35 0.59
CA LEU A 106 2.21 -7.91 -0.41
C LEU A 106 2.62 -6.45 -0.23
N VAL A 107 1.71 -5.61 0.27
CA VAL A 107 1.92 -4.17 0.47
C VAL A 107 2.98 -3.90 1.55
N PRO A 108 2.84 -4.36 2.82
CA PRO A 108 3.89 -4.19 3.82
C PRO A 108 5.19 -4.91 3.44
N ASN A 109 5.13 -6.05 2.75
CA ASN A 109 6.34 -6.72 2.26
C ASN A 109 7.14 -5.86 1.28
N GLN A 110 6.47 -5.11 0.40
CA GLN A 110 7.13 -4.17 -0.50
C GLN A 110 7.65 -2.93 0.25
N PHE A 111 6.90 -2.44 1.24
CA PHE A 111 7.35 -1.36 2.12
C PHE A 111 8.65 -1.75 2.84
N TYR A 112 8.75 -2.97 3.37
CA TYR A 112 9.97 -3.44 4.05
C TYR A 112 11.20 -3.48 3.14
N LYS A 113 11.04 -3.73 1.85
CA LYS A 113 12.13 -3.61 0.87
C LYS A 113 12.58 -2.16 0.66
N SER A 114 11.66 -1.22 0.86
CA SER A 114 11.89 0.21 0.70
C SER A 114 12.31 0.91 2.01
N LEU A 115 12.54 0.17 3.10
CA LEU A 115 12.98 0.74 4.39
C LEU A 115 14.24 1.61 4.31
N PRO A 116 15.27 1.31 3.47
CA PRO A 116 16.40 2.23 3.33
C PRO A 116 15.95 3.63 2.87
N ARG A 117 15.02 3.70 1.92
CA ARG A 117 14.44 4.94 1.41
C ARG A 117 13.62 5.66 2.49
N PHE A 118 12.81 4.94 3.25
CA PHE A 118 12.06 5.47 4.39
C PHE A 118 12.99 6.06 5.45
N ARG A 119 14.04 5.34 5.82
CA ARG A 119 15.05 5.79 6.76
C ARG A 119 15.72 7.10 6.33
N ASP A 120 16.02 7.25 5.02
CA ASP A 120 16.64 8.47 4.51
C ASP A 120 15.73 9.69 4.61
N ILE A 121 14.43 9.49 4.60
CA ILE A 121 13.42 10.54 4.81
C ILE A 121 13.35 10.91 6.31
N ILE A 122 13.13 9.92 7.18
CA ILE A 122 12.90 10.20 8.60
C ILE A 122 14.14 10.72 9.33
N LYS A 123 15.36 10.41 8.89
CA LYS A 123 16.58 10.92 9.51
C LYS A 123 16.74 12.44 9.41
N THR A 124 16.01 13.10 8.51
CA THR A 124 15.98 14.55 8.36
C THR A 124 14.94 15.22 9.26
N ALA A 125 14.05 14.44 9.89
CA ALA A 125 13.03 14.95 10.77
C ALA A 125 13.65 15.48 12.10
N PRO A 126 13.19 16.64 12.64
CA PRO A 126 13.79 17.28 13.81
C PRO A 126 13.73 16.42 15.09
N TRP A 127 12.77 15.51 15.18
CA TRP A 127 12.59 14.59 16.31
C TRP A 127 13.42 13.31 16.19
N HIS A 128 14.11 13.09 15.06
CA HIS A 128 14.94 11.90 14.88
C HIS A 128 16.23 12.01 15.70
N PRO A 129 16.60 10.99 16.51
CA PRO A 129 17.83 11.03 17.28
C PRO A 129 19.07 11.17 16.40
N ALA A 130 19.92 12.13 16.69
CA ALA A 130 21.14 12.42 15.92
C ALA A 130 22.14 11.25 15.85
N LYS A 131 22.08 10.32 16.82
CA LYS A 131 22.92 9.12 16.90
C LYS A 131 22.03 7.90 17.22
N GLN A 132 21.36 7.36 16.22
CA GLN A 132 20.64 6.11 16.38
C GLN A 132 21.42 4.97 15.74
N ASP A 133 21.52 3.83 16.42
CA ASP A 133 22.06 2.60 15.85
C ASP A 133 21.21 2.17 14.66
N GLN A 134 21.85 1.87 13.52
CA GLN A 134 21.17 1.45 12.30
C GLN A 134 20.33 0.20 12.52
N LYS A 135 20.79 -0.71 13.38
CA LYS A 135 20.06 -1.94 13.71
C LYS A 135 18.80 -1.60 14.50
N GLN A 136 18.90 -0.73 15.51
CA GLN A 136 17.74 -0.27 16.29
C GLN A 136 16.71 0.40 15.38
N LEU A 137 17.15 1.32 14.52
CA LEU A 137 16.26 2.01 13.57
C LEU A 137 15.51 1.04 12.64
N LEU A 138 16.17 -0.06 12.22
CA LEU A 138 15.52 -1.09 11.42
C LEU A 138 14.36 -1.76 12.18
N TYR A 139 14.61 -2.14 13.45
CA TYR A 139 13.58 -2.79 14.28
C TYR A 139 12.44 -1.82 14.61
N ASP A 140 12.75 -0.57 14.97
CA ASP A 140 11.75 0.47 15.24
C ASP A 140 10.86 0.72 14.02
N SER A 141 11.46 0.82 12.83
CA SER A 141 10.71 0.99 11.57
C SER A 141 9.81 -0.20 11.27
N ARG A 142 10.29 -1.43 11.48
CA ARG A 142 9.47 -2.64 11.29
C ARG A 142 8.32 -2.73 12.28
N TYR A 143 8.58 -2.38 13.54
CA TYR A 143 7.56 -2.34 14.58
C TYR A 143 6.47 -1.33 14.26
N LEU A 144 6.84 -0.09 13.94
CA LEU A 144 5.90 0.97 13.58
C LEU A 144 5.08 0.60 12.35
N VAL A 145 5.75 0.25 11.26
CA VAL A 145 5.08 -0.10 9.99
C VAL A 145 4.19 -1.33 10.17
N GLY A 146 4.67 -2.37 10.86
CA GLY A 146 3.89 -3.58 11.12
C GLY A 146 2.63 -3.29 11.94
N GLY A 147 2.76 -2.49 13.00
CA GLY A 147 1.63 -2.08 13.83
C GLY A 147 0.59 -1.26 13.05
N LEU A 148 1.05 -0.28 12.26
CA LEU A 148 0.15 0.55 11.46
C LEU A 148 -0.57 -0.25 10.37
N TYR A 149 0.11 -1.18 9.69
CA TYR A 149 -0.55 -2.06 8.72
C TYR A 149 -1.53 -3.03 9.40
N SER A 150 -1.24 -3.51 10.60
CA SER A 150 -2.19 -4.35 11.36
C SER A 150 -3.46 -3.59 11.74
N ILE A 151 -3.33 -2.31 12.09
CA ILE A 151 -4.49 -1.43 12.35
C ILE A 151 -5.31 -1.23 11.07
N LEU A 152 -4.66 -1.00 9.93
CA LEU A 152 -5.34 -0.87 8.64
C LEU A 152 -6.02 -2.18 8.22
N ASP A 153 -5.38 -3.34 8.41
CA ASP A 153 -5.97 -4.64 8.09
C ASP A 153 -7.23 -4.89 8.91
N GLU A 154 -7.20 -4.60 10.21
CA GLU A 154 -8.37 -4.74 11.08
C GLU A 154 -9.49 -3.78 10.67
N TRP A 155 -9.16 -2.51 10.45
CA TRP A 155 -10.12 -1.53 9.97
C TRP A 155 -10.79 -1.95 8.65
N LEU A 156 -10.01 -2.41 7.67
CA LEU A 156 -10.55 -2.90 6.40
C LEU A 156 -11.46 -4.11 6.59
N ARG A 157 -11.22 -4.93 7.61
CA ARG A 157 -11.96 -6.17 7.87
C ARG A 157 -13.31 -5.90 8.50
N GLU A 158 -13.33 -5.10 9.56
CA GLU A 158 -14.45 -4.98 10.47
C GLU A 158 -15.22 -3.65 10.31
N ASP A 159 -14.49 -2.56 10.11
CA ASP A 159 -15.03 -1.21 10.29
C ASP A 159 -15.14 -0.39 8.99
N TYR A 160 -14.53 -0.83 7.88
CA TYR A 160 -14.61 -0.11 6.61
C TYR A 160 -15.92 -0.48 5.86
N PRO A 161 -16.67 0.50 5.31
CA PRO A 161 -16.35 1.95 5.25
C PRO A 161 -16.93 2.80 6.38
N GLU A 162 -17.57 2.21 7.39
CA GLU A 162 -18.35 2.92 8.41
C GLU A 162 -17.49 3.81 9.31
N MET A 163 -16.30 3.33 9.69
CA MET A 163 -15.35 4.13 10.46
C MET A 163 -14.55 5.06 9.57
N GLY A 164 -14.66 6.36 9.81
CA GLY A 164 -13.97 7.38 9.03
C GLY A 164 -12.46 7.49 9.34
N VAL A 165 -11.74 8.18 8.43
CA VAL A 165 -10.27 8.36 8.50
C VAL A 165 -9.81 9.04 9.79
N GLU A 166 -10.57 10.00 10.31
CA GLU A 166 -10.22 10.71 11.55
C GLU A 166 -10.23 9.76 12.76
N GLU A 167 -11.19 8.87 12.82
CA GLU A 167 -11.32 7.95 13.94
C GLU A 167 -10.22 6.87 13.92
N ILE A 168 -9.95 6.24 12.79
CA ILE A 168 -8.84 5.28 12.68
C ILE A 168 -7.49 5.97 12.98
N THR A 169 -7.30 7.22 12.53
CA THR A 169 -6.09 8.00 12.85
C THR A 169 -5.96 8.21 14.37
N ARG A 170 -7.05 8.59 15.02
CA ARG A 170 -7.09 8.76 16.48
C ARG A 170 -6.74 7.46 17.22
N LEU A 171 -7.28 6.32 16.77
CA LEU A 171 -6.98 5.01 17.36
C LEU A 171 -5.49 4.64 17.17
N ALA A 172 -4.93 4.84 15.98
CA ALA A 172 -3.52 4.58 15.70
C ALA A 172 -2.58 5.45 16.56
N LEU A 173 -2.89 6.75 16.71
CA LEU A 173 -2.14 7.65 17.59
C LEU A 173 -2.23 7.24 19.06
N ASN A 174 -3.40 6.85 19.53
CA ASN A 174 -3.57 6.39 20.91
C ASN A 174 -2.82 5.09 21.17
N ALA A 175 -2.85 4.13 20.25
CA ALA A 175 -2.08 2.90 20.36
C ALA A 175 -0.57 3.20 20.46
N SER A 176 -0.05 4.09 19.62
CA SER A 176 1.37 4.48 19.65
C SER A 176 1.81 5.16 20.95
N LYS A 177 0.91 5.93 21.59
CA LYS A 177 1.20 6.63 22.88
C LYS A 177 1.18 5.70 24.08
N ARG A 178 0.31 4.68 24.08
CA ARG A 178 0.19 3.72 25.18
C ARG A 178 1.36 2.74 25.29
N MET A 179 2.17 2.65 24.24
CA MET A 179 3.33 1.76 24.16
C MET A 179 4.66 2.47 24.47
N ARG A 180 4.61 3.76 24.83
CA ARG A 180 5.75 4.54 25.36
C ARG A 180 5.74 4.45 26.88
#